data_6cdc800c7b7253b0a5105b341a51be81
#
_entry.id   6cdc800c7b7253b0a5105b341a51be81
#
_cell.length_a   1.000
_cell.length_b   1.000
_cell.length_c   1.000
_cell.angle_alpha   90.00
_cell.angle_beta   90.00
_cell.angle_gamma   90.00
#
_symmetry.space_group_name_H-M   'P 1'
#
loop_
_entity.id
_entity.type
_entity.pdbx_description
1 polymer ?
#
loop_
_entity_poly.entity_id
_entity_poly.type
_entity_poly.pdbx_seq_one_letter_code
_entity_poly.pdbx_strand_id
1 'polypeptide(L)'
;KQYRNFVGITIGTGIGAGIVIDGKLYRGSNTGAGEIGCLPYLNSDYEHYCSCQWMNKRGLNALELSERAQRNDVEAIAIWEEFGRHLGKLLQAILLTYDPEAIIIGGGITGGSDFFKTAMMQSMASNFPYPKEIEHIHVHFSTLEDCGLLGASRL
;
A
#
# COMPACT_ATOMS: atom_id res chain seq x y z
N LYS A 1 -9.18 -17.91 -1.53
CA LYS A 1 -10.34 -17.37 -0.80
C LYS A 1 -10.88 -16.19 -1.57
N GLN A 2 -12.20 -16.13 -1.76
CA GLN A 2 -12.84 -15.01 -2.45
C GLN A 2 -13.34 -14.03 -1.40
N TYR A 3 -12.83 -12.82 -1.39
CA TYR A 3 -13.27 -11.73 -0.51
C TYR A 3 -14.45 -10.99 -1.15
N ARG A 4 -15.39 -10.55 -0.35
CA ARG A 4 -16.52 -9.73 -0.80
C ARG A 4 -16.24 -8.24 -0.62
N ASN A 5 -15.49 -7.90 0.43
CA ASN A 5 -15.12 -6.54 0.77
C ASN A 5 -13.60 -6.47 0.83
N PHE A 6 -12.98 -5.78 -0.11
CA PHE A 6 -11.53 -5.61 -0.14
C PHE A 6 -11.11 -4.31 -0.82
N VAL A 7 -9.93 -3.87 -0.50
CA VAL A 7 -9.30 -2.73 -1.17
C VAL A 7 -8.03 -3.22 -1.87
N GLY A 8 -7.96 -3.01 -3.18
CA GLY A 8 -6.75 -3.21 -3.96
C GLY A 8 -6.02 -1.88 -4.11
N ILE A 9 -4.72 -1.86 -3.83
CA ILE A 9 -3.86 -0.69 -4.07
C ILE A 9 -2.72 -1.07 -4.99
N THR A 10 -2.39 -0.19 -5.93
CA THR A 10 -1.21 -0.31 -6.78
C THR A 10 -0.25 0.82 -6.45
N ILE A 11 1.00 0.49 -6.19
CA ILE A 11 2.04 1.43 -5.80
C ILE A 11 3.16 1.40 -6.83
N GLY A 12 3.30 2.53 -7.53
CA GLY A 12 4.34 2.79 -8.50
C GLY A 12 4.82 4.23 -8.36
N THR A 13 4.80 5.02 -9.43
CA THR A 13 5.06 6.47 -9.39
C THR A 13 4.03 7.22 -8.55
N GLY A 14 2.82 6.68 -8.45
CA GLY A 14 1.74 7.16 -7.60
C GLY A 14 1.02 6.00 -6.92
N ILE A 15 -0.13 6.28 -6.31
CA ILE A 15 -1.01 5.31 -5.66
C ILE A 15 -2.35 5.28 -6.37
N GLY A 16 -2.69 4.12 -6.96
CA GLY A 16 -4.05 3.84 -7.42
C GLY A 16 -4.76 2.92 -6.46
N ALA A 17 -6.08 3.06 -6.30
CA ALA A 17 -6.85 2.12 -5.51
C ALA A 17 -8.20 1.78 -6.14
N GLY A 18 -8.63 0.54 -5.88
CA GLY A 18 -9.96 0.05 -6.21
C GLY A 18 -10.64 -0.51 -4.96
N ILE A 19 -11.88 -0.09 -4.72
CA ILE A 19 -12.65 -0.47 -3.54
C ILE A 19 -13.77 -1.41 -4.00
N VAL A 20 -13.81 -2.61 -3.43
CA VAL A 20 -14.86 -3.59 -3.71
C VAL A 20 -15.69 -3.77 -2.45
N ILE A 21 -17.00 -3.56 -2.57
CA ILE A 21 -18.00 -3.70 -1.49
C ILE A 21 -19.07 -4.69 -1.98
N ASP A 22 -19.34 -5.71 -1.19
CA ASP A 22 -20.31 -6.78 -1.52
C ASP A 22 -20.02 -7.44 -2.88
N GLY A 23 -18.74 -7.59 -3.23
CA GLY A 23 -18.29 -8.19 -4.48
C GLY A 23 -18.47 -7.29 -5.70
N LYS A 24 -18.77 -5.99 -5.51
CA LYS A 24 -18.95 -5.02 -6.58
C LYS A 24 -17.94 -3.87 -6.44
N LEU A 25 -17.37 -3.45 -7.57
CA LEU A 25 -16.50 -2.28 -7.60
C LEU A 25 -17.31 -1.02 -7.24
N TYR A 26 -16.88 -0.33 -6.21
CA TYR A 26 -17.44 0.96 -5.84
C TYR A 26 -16.80 2.06 -6.67
N ARG A 27 -17.59 2.68 -7.55
CA ARG A 27 -17.10 3.70 -8.50
C ARG A 27 -17.23 5.13 -7.98
N GLY A 28 -17.99 5.33 -6.88
CA GLY A 28 -18.36 6.67 -6.44
C GLY A 28 -19.33 7.35 -7.40
N SER A 29 -19.56 8.63 -7.16
CA SER A 29 -20.47 9.45 -7.97
C SER A 29 -19.75 10.29 -9.02
N ASN A 30 -18.46 10.62 -8.77
CA ASN A 30 -17.69 11.57 -9.58
C ASN A 30 -16.31 11.00 -9.97
N THR A 31 -16.20 9.69 -10.15
CA THR A 31 -14.96 8.98 -10.51
C THR A 31 -13.81 9.11 -9.51
N GLY A 32 -13.98 9.81 -8.38
CA GLY A 32 -12.95 10.02 -7.34
C GLY A 32 -12.92 8.94 -6.24
N ALA A 33 -13.67 7.84 -6.41
CA ALA A 33 -13.59 6.73 -5.46
C ALA A 33 -12.24 6.02 -5.59
N GLY A 34 -11.55 5.86 -4.45
CA GLY A 34 -10.23 5.21 -4.45
C GLY A 34 -9.04 6.18 -4.54
N GLU A 35 -9.26 7.49 -4.55
CA GLU A 35 -8.19 8.50 -4.48
C GLU A 35 -7.56 8.60 -3.07
N ILE A 36 -7.29 7.44 -2.46
CA ILE A 36 -6.76 7.34 -1.08
C ILE A 36 -5.33 7.88 -0.96
N GLY A 37 -4.58 7.89 -2.07
CA GLY A 37 -3.25 8.50 -2.12
C GLY A 37 -3.28 10.01 -1.85
N CYS A 38 -4.38 10.68 -2.23
CA CYS A 38 -4.57 12.11 -2.04
C CYS A 38 -5.02 12.52 -0.62
N LEU A 39 -5.27 11.55 0.28
CA LEU A 39 -5.61 11.87 1.66
C LEU A 39 -4.45 12.57 2.36
N PRO A 40 -4.72 13.65 3.13
CA PRO A 40 -3.68 14.38 3.86
C PRO A 40 -2.87 13.48 4.78
N TYR A 41 -1.56 13.59 4.73
CA TYR A 41 -0.64 12.85 5.59
C TYR A 41 0.63 13.66 5.84
N LEU A 42 0.97 13.85 7.12
CA LEU A 42 2.07 14.69 7.57
C LEU A 42 1.97 16.10 6.96
N ASN A 43 2.98 16.53 6.19
CA ASN A 43 3.00 17.84 5.53
C ASN A 43 2.60 17.78 4.04
N SER A 44 2.06 16.65 3.56
CA SER A 44 1.61 16.44 2.19
C SER A 44 0.42 15.47 2.14
N ASP A 45 0.55 14.37 1.44
CA ASP A 45 -0.44 13.31 1.25
C ASP A 45 0.23 11.92 1.30
N TYR A 46 -0.58 10.87 1.30
CA TYR A 46 -0.03 9.51 1.31
C TYR A 46 0.74 9.16 0.04
N GLU A 47 0.33 9.66 -1.13
CA GLU A 47 1.05 9.38 -2.36
C GLU A 47 2.49 9.88 -2.31
N HIS A 48 2.70 11.05 -1.72
CA HIS A 48 4.03 11.61 -1.53
C HIS A 48 4.94 10.70 -0.69
N TYR A 49 4.40 10.05 0.35
CA TYR A 49 5.18 9.23 1.30
C TYR A 49 5.18 7.74 1.00
N CYS A 50 4.18 7.23 0.30
CA CYS A 50 3.95 5.81 0.09
C CYS A 50 4.06 5.38 -1.38
N SER A 51 4.66 6.20 -2.24
CA SER A 51 4.96 5.85 -3.63
C SER A 51 6.44 5.96 -3.95
N CYS A 52 6.85 5.57 -5.16
CA CYS A 52 8.23 5.76 -5.63
C CYS A 52 8.66 7.23 -5.65
N GLN A 53 7.73 8.19 -5.65
CA GLN A 53 8.07 9.62 -5.55
C GLN A 53 8.86 9.93 -4.28
N TRP A 54 8.53 9.28 -3.17
CA TRP A 54 9.23 9.46 -1.90
C TRP A 54 10.71 9.11 -1.99
N MET A 55 11.04 8.05 -2.72
CA MET A 55 12.42 7.63 -2.97
C MET A 55 13.07 8.53 -4.01
N ASN A 56 12.40 8.79 -5.13
CA ASN A 56 12.93 9.58 -6.25
C ASN A 56 13.30 11.00 -5.82
N LYS A 57 12.52 11.67 -4.97
CA LYS A 57 12.82 13.00 -4.43
C LYS A 57 14.05 13.03 -3.51
N ARG A 58 14.48 11.87 -3.02
CA ARG A 58 15.71 11.68 -2.25
C ARG A 58 16.89 11.22 -3.12
N GLY A 59 16.71 11.18 -4.44
CA GLY A 59 17.71 10.66 -5.37
C GLY A 59 17.92 9.15 -5.27
N LEU A 60 16.93 8.42 -4.75
CA LEU A 60 16.98 6.97 -4.54
C LEU A 60 16.14 6.26 -5.60
N ASN A 61 16.57 5.07 -5.97
CA ASN A 61 15.84 4.18 -6.87
C ASN A 61 15.43 2.90 -6.12
N ALA A 62 14.17 2.51 -6.23
CA ALA A 62 13.63 1.36 -5.49
C ALA A 62 14.34 0.04 -5.83
N LEU A 63 14.70 -0.17 -7.11
CA LEU A 63 15.42 -1.37 -7.55
C LEU A 63 16.82 -1.41 -6.95
N GLU A 64 17.57 -0.32 -7.05
CA GLU A 64 18.90 -0.19 -6.48
C GLU A 64 18.88 -0.37 -4.95
N LEU A 65 17.91 0.23 -4.27
CA LEU A 65 17.73 0.04 -2.83
C LEU A 65 17.47 -1.42 -2.47
N SER A 66 16.66 -2.13 -3.27
CA SER A 66 16.40 -3.55 -3.05
C SER A 66 17.67 -4.38 -3.23
N GLU A 67 18.47 -4.11 -4.27
CA GLU A 67 19.75 -4.78 -4.49
C GLU A 67 20.75 -4.53 -3.36
N ARG A 68 20.80 -3.31 -2.85
CA ARG A 68 21.64 -2.95 -1.68
C ARG A 68 21.17 -3.69 -0.43
N ALA A 69 19.84 -3.70 -0.18
CA ALA A 69 19.26 -4.37 0.98
C ALA A 69 19.51 -5.89 0.95
N GLN A 70 19.45 -6.54 -0.23
CA GLN A 70 19.82 -7.94 -0.43
C GLN A 70 21.29 -8.24 -0.03
N ARG A 71 22.16 -7.25 -0.13
CA ARG A 71 23.57 -7.34 0.29
C ARG A 71 23.77 -6.94 1.77
N ASN A 72 22.68 -6.85 2.55
CA ASN A 72 22.66 -6.43 3.94
C ASN A 72 23.19 -4.99 4.18
N ASP A 73 22.97 -4.09 3.23
CA ASP A 73 23.23 -2.67 3.42
C ASP A 73 22.24 -2.08 4.43
N VAL A 74 22.74 -1.73 5.61
CA VAL A 74 21.93 -1.26 6.75
C VAL A 74 21.18 0.02 6.43
N GLU A 75 21.77 0.92 5.65
CA GLU A 75 21.09 2.17 5.25
C GLU A 75 19.92 1.88 4.31
N ALA A 76 20.11 1.01 3.32
CA ALA A 76 19.04 0.63 2.39
C ALA A 76 17.88 -0.08 3.11
N ILE A 77 18.19 -0.95 4.06
CA ILE A 77 17.19 -1.62 4.91
C ILE A 77 16.42 -0.57 5.73
N ALA A 78 17.10 0.37 6.38
CA ALA A 78 16.47 1.40 7.19
C ALA A 78 15.53 2.30 6.37
N ILE A 79 15.88 2.60 5.11
CA ILE A 79 15.04 3.37 4.17
C ILE A 79 13.78 2.57 3.83
N TRP A 80 13.90 1.28 3.55
CA TRP A 80 12.75 0.42 3.30
C TRP A 80 11.83 0.29 4.53
N GLU A 81 12.38 0.19 5.71
CA GLU A 81 11.60 0.18 6.95
C GLU A 81 10.86 1.50 7.18
N GLU A 82 11.49 2.66 6.89
CA GLU A 82 10.83 3.96 6.95
C GLU A 82 9.66 4.04 5.97
N PHE A 83 9.86 3.61 4.72
CA PHE A 83 8.80 3.47 3.74
C PHE A 83 7.66 2.58 4.25
N GLY A 84 8.00 1.44 4.83
CA GLY A 84 7.04 0.51 5.42
C GLY A 84 6.21 1.16 6.52
N ARG A 85 6.83 1.97 7.39
CA ARG A 85 6.10 2.70 8.44
C ARG A 85 5.07 3.67 7.86
N HIS A 86 5.41 4.40 6.80
CA HIS A 86 4.45 5.28 6.12
C HIS A 86 3.31 4.48 5.48
N LEU A 87 3.65 3.42 4.77
CA LEU A 87 2.64 2.55 4.13
C LEU A 87 1.70 1.91 5.16
N GLY A 88 2.21 1.51 6.34
CA GLY A 88 1.39 1.01 7.43
C GLY A 88 0.34 2.02 7.91
N LYS A 89 0.65 3.32 7.89
CA LYS A 89 -0.33 4.38 8.22
C LYS A 89 -1.40 4.53 7.13
N LEU A 90 -1.05 4.35 5.87
CA LEU A 90 -2.05 4.29 4.79
C LEU A 90 -2.98 3.09 4.97
N LEU A 91 -2.44 1.90 5.27
CA LEU A 91 -3.27 0.72 5.53
C LEU A 91 -4.20 0.95 6.74
N GLN A 92 -3.71 1.61 7.78
CA GLN A 92 -4.52 1.99 8.95
C GLN A 92 -5.70 2.91 8.55
N ALA A 93 -5.46 3.89 7.67
CA ALA A 93 -6.51 4.77 7.16
C ALA A 93 -7.54 3.98 6.32
N ILE A 94 -7.10 3.02 5.50
CA ILE A 94 -7.98 2.14 4.73
C ILE A 94 -8.88 1.31 5.67
N LEU A 95 -8.29 0.71 6.72
CA LEU A 95 -9.04 -0.07 7.71
C LEU A 95 -10.12 0.77 8.40
N LEU A 96 -9.77 1.96 8.85
CA LEU A 96 -10.70 2.86 9.54
C LEU A 96 -11.81 3.41 8.65
N THR A 97 -11.61 3.41 7.33
CA THR A 97 -12.56 3.99 6.37
C THR A 97 -13.50 2.95 5.77
N TYR A 98 -12.96 1.77 5.42
CA TYR A 98 -13.67 0.77 4.62
C TYR A 98 -13.92 -0.55 5.35
N ASP A 99 -13.22 -0.80 6.45
CA ASP A 99 -13.32 -2.06 7.21
C ASP A 99 -13.30 -3.32 6.29
N PRO A 100 -12.28 -3.47 5.43
CA PRO A 100 -12.25 -4.54 4.45
C PRO A 100 -11.81 -5.87 5.06
N GLU A 101 -12.23 -7.01 4.46
CA GLU A 101 -11.71 -8.34 4.78
C GLU A 101 -10.25 -8.52 4.36
N ALA A 102 -9.82 -7.80 3.31
CA ALA A 102 -8.48 -7.88 2.78
C ALA A 102 -8.00 -6.56 2.16
N ILE A 103 -6.68 -6.34 2.22
CA ILE A 103 -5.99 -5.32 1.43
C ILE A 103 -5.01 -6.05 0.51
N ILE A 104 -5.07 -5.75 -0.78
CA ILE A 104 -4.21 -6.35 -1.81
C ILE A 104 -3.28 -5.27 -2.33
N ILE A 105 -1.97 -5.44 -2.14
CA ILE A 105 -0.95 -4.49 -2.55
C ILE A 105 -0.28 -5.00 -3.82
N GLY A 106 -0.30 -4.21 -4.87
CA GLY A 106 0.35 -4.50 -6.15
C GLY A 106 1.25 -3.36 -6.63
N GLY A 107 1.79 -3.52 -7.84
CA GLY A 107 2.70 -2.56 -8.47
C GLY A 107 4.17 -2.85 -8.21
N GLY A 108 5.05 -2.10 -8.86
CA GLY A 108 6.50 -2.35 -8.85
C GLY A 108 7.15 -2.33 -7.47
N ILE A 109 6.53 -1.67 -6.50
CA ILE A 109 7.04 -1.59 -5.11
C ILE A 109 7.07 -2.96 -4.41
N THR A 110 6.24 -3.91 -4.85
CA THR A 110 6.16 -5.25 -4.23
C THR A 110 7.45 -6.04 -4.30
N GLY A 111 8.33 -5.72 -5.26
CA GLY A 111 9.68 -6.31 -5.35
C GLY A 111 10.57 -6.04 -4.14
N GLY A 112 10.29 -4.99 -3.35
CA GLY A 112 10.98 -4.68 -2.09
C GLY A 112 10.25 -5.14 -0.83
N SER A 113 9.14 -5.89 -0.96
CA SER A 113 8.24 -6.20 0.16
C SER A 113 8.90 -6.91 1.34
N ASP A 114 9.89 -7.74 1.10
CA ASP A 114 10.63 -8.46 2.16
C ASP A 114 11.32 -7.51 3.14
N PHE A 115 11.71 -6.31 2.69
CA PHE A 115 12.41 -5.33 3.49
C PHE A 115 11.48 -4.38 4.26
N PHE A 116 10.26 -4.15 3.79
CA PHE A 116 9.35 -3.19 4.43
C PHE A 116 8.12 -3.82 5.10
N LYS A 117 7.75 -5.05 4.77
CA LYS A 117 6.52 -5.72 5.25
C LYS A 117 6.40 -5.72 6.78
N THR A 118 7.47 -6.05 7.48
CA THR A 118 7.46 -6.11 8.95
C THR A 118 7.16 -4.74 9.56
N ALA A 119 7.88 -3.71 9.14
CA ALA A 119 7.68 -2.34 9.61
C ALA A 119 6.29 -1.81 9.25
N MET A 120 5.78 -2.16 8.07
CA MET A 120 4.43 -1.83 7.61
C MET A 120 3.36 -2.44 8.53
N MET A 121 3.44 -3.73 8.81
CA MET A 121 2.46 -4.42 9.67
C MET A 121 2.50 -3.88 11.11
N GLN A 122 3.68 -3.64 11.66
CA GLN A 122 3.84 -3.03 12.97
C GLN A 122 3.26 -1.63 13.03
N SER A 123 3.51 -0.81 12.01
CA SER A 123 2.96 0.55 11.92
C SER A 123 1.45 0.55 11.75
N MET A 124 0.89 -0.36 10.96
CA MET A 124 -0.55 -0.55 10.78
C MET A 124 -1.24 -0.89 12.11
N ALA A 125 -0.63 -1.76 12.92
CA ALA A 125 -1.17 -2.16 14.22
C ALA A 125 -0.96 -1.11 15.33
N SER A 126 0.04 -0.23 15.18
CA SER A 126 0.43 0.73 16.21
C SER A 126 -0.68 1.76 16.48
N ASN A 127 -1.15 1.80 17.73
CA ASN A 127 -2.22 2.70 18.18
C ASN A 127 -3.54 2.55 17.40
N PHE A 128 -3.78 1.38 16.83
CA PHE A 128 -5.07 1.10 16.19
C PHE A 128 -6.17 0.99 17.25
N PRO A 129 -7.31 1.68 17.09
CA PRO A 129 -8.35 1.72 18.11
C PRO A 129 -9.05 0.38 18.35
N TYR A 130 -8.97 -0.54 17.40
CA TYR A 130 -9.59 -1.87 17.45
C TYR A 130 -8.55 -2.98 17.25
N PRO A 131 -7.66 -3.24 18.24
CA PRO A 131 -6.52 -4.15 18.07
C PRO A 131 -6.91 -5.59 17.70
N LYS A 132 -8.09 -6.05 18.11
CA LYS A 132 -8.59 -7.39 17.75
C LYS A 132 -8.90 -7.54 16.26
N GLU A 133 -9.30 -6.47 15.60
CA GLU A 133 -9.62 -6.48 14.17
C GLU A 133 -8.37 -6.63 13.29
N ILE A 134 -7.22 -6.18 13.80
CA ILE A 134 -5.92 -6.37 13.11
C ILE A 134 -5.58 -7.86 12.94
N GLU A 135 -6.02 -8.72 13.83
CA GLU A 135 -5.75 -10.16 13.75
C GLU A 135 -6.53 -10.84 12.61
N HIS A 136 -7.61 -10.22 12.15
CA HIS A 136 -8.50 -10.78 11.14
C HIS A 136 -8.26 -10.23 9.73
N ILE A 137 -7.56 -9.10 9.60
CA ILE A 137 -7.28 -8.52 8.28
C ILE A 137 -6.27 -9.36 7.49
N HIS A 138 -6.56 -9.57 6.24
CA HIS A 138 -5.65 -10.22 5.31
C HIS A 138 -4.92 -9.18 4.45
N VAL A 139 -3.59 -9.09 4.57
CA VAL A 139 -2.77 -8.25 3.71
C VAL A 139 -1.99 -9.15 2.75
N HIS A 140 -2.24 -8.98 1.45
CA HIS A 140 -1.61 -9.76 0.38
C HIS A 140 -0.77 -8.87 -0.52
N PHE A 141 0.36 -9.40 -0.97
CA PHE A 141 1.13 -8.80 -2.06
C PHE A 141 0.79 -9.54 -3.36
N SER A 142 0.38 -8.79 -4.38
CA SER A 142 0.08 -9.34 -5.70
C SER A 142 1.39 -9.66 -6.43
N THR A 143 1.44 -10.83 -7.04
CA THR A 143 2.50 -11.24 -7.97
C THR A 143 2.15 -10.96 -9.43
N LEU A 144 0.94 -10.40 -9.68
CA LEU A 144 0.52 -10.07 -11.04
C LEU A 144 1.28 -8.82 -11.51
N GLU A 145 2.00 -8.99 -12.60
CA GLU A 145 2.50 -7.86 -13.38
C GLU A 145 1.31 -7.11 -13.98
N ASP A 146 1.38 -5.77 -14.02
CA ASP A 146 0.32 -4.90 -14.59
C ASP A 146 -1.08 -5.00 -13.94
N CYS A 147 -1.15 -5.17 -12.62
CA CYS A 147 -2.42 -5.21 -11.87
C CYS A 147 -3.38 -4.05 -12.23
N GLY A 148 -2.82 -2.86 -12.50
CA GLY A 148 -3.59 -1.68 -12.92
C GLY A 148 -4.26 -1.86 -14.29
N LEU A 149 -3.55 -2.41 -15.27
CA LEU A 149 -4.07 -2.67 -16.61
C LEU A 149 -5.12 -3.78 -16.60
N LEU A 150 -4.88 -4.85 -15.82
CA LEU A 150 -5.85 -5.94 -15.68
C LEU A 150 -7.14 -5.48 -14.98
N GLY A 151 -7.03 -4.60 -13.99
CA GLY A 151 -8.19 -3.99 -13.36
C GLY A 151 -8.98 -3.12 -14.34
N ALA A 152 -8.29 -2.25 -15.10
CA ALA A 152 -8.91 -1.39 -16.09
C ALA A 152 -9.57 -2.15 -17.26
N SER A 153 -9.02 -3.30 -17.65
CA SER A 153 -9.56 -4.12 -18.76
C SER A 153 -10.87 -4.86 -18.41
N ARG A 154 -11.25 -4.91 -17.13
CA ARG A 154 -12.47 -5.55 -16.64
C ARG A 154 -13.56 -4.58 -16.19
N LEU A 155 -13.35 -3.27 -16.39
CA LEU A 155 -14.31 -2.20 -16.18
C LEU A 155 -15.20 -1.99 -17.40
#